data_bacf36097cd6e1caa0bd95b8db35e267
#
_entry.id   bacf36097cd6e1caa0bd95b8db35e267
#
_cell.length_a   1.000
_cell.length_b   1.000
_cell.length_c   1.000
_cell.angle_alpha   90.00
_cell.angle_beta   90.00
_cell.angle_gamma   90.00
#
_symmetry.space_group_name_H-M   'P 1'
#
loop_
_entity.id
_entity.type
_entity.pdbx_description
1 polymer ?
#
loop_
_entity_poly.entity_id
_entity_poly.type
_entity_poly.pdbx_seq_one_letter_code
_entity_poly.pdbx_strand_id
1 'polypeptide(L)'
;RPGRFDRQIIVPLPESDERLAILKVHSIGKRMGQDVDLDTMAKATPGMSGADLANLVNEAALFAVRRGSTHIERIDFENARDRVVLGASRESLVLNAEEKRATAYHEGGHAVLATVLPHSDPLHKVTILPRGMALGVTWTLPAERHTYSREFFEDVICKAMGGRVAEMMVFGSLNSGAANDLEQATGIARRMVREWGMSDAVGPMAWSGQQQVFLGEDLMTSGREYSDETARKIDEEIGRILLEQEK
;
A
#
# COMPACT_ATOMS: atom_id res chain seq x y z
N ARG A 1 20.71 -3.54 28.30
CA ARG A 1 21.58 -3.44 29.53
C ARG A 1 21.36 -4.69 30.35
N PRO A 2 22.42 -5.46 30.66
CA PRO A 2 22.32 -6.61 31.54
C PRO A 2 21.62 -6.22 32.86
N GLY A 3 20.72 -7.08 33.36
CA GLY A 3 19.99 -6.84 34.59
C GLY A 3 18.67 -6.09 34.52
N ARG A 4 18.17 -5.78 33.29
CA ARG A 4 16.83 -5.22 33.08
C ARG A 4 16.04 -6.00 32.05
N PHE A 5 16.34 -5.82 30.73
CA PHE A 5 15.74 -6.56 29.64
C PHE A 5 16.83 -7.39 28.95
N ASP A 6 16.80 -8.70 29.18
CA ASP A 6 17.84 -9.61 28.70
C ASP A 6 17.54 -10.22 27.34
N ARG A 7 16.31 -10.09 26.88
CA ARG A 7 15.85 -10.64 25.57
C ARG A 7 14.98 -9.64 24.84
N GLN A 8 15.24 -9.50 23.55
CA GLN A 8 14.38 -8.77 22.63
C GLN A 8 13.61 -9.80 21.81
N ILE A 9 12.28 -9.75 21.88
CA ILE A 9 11.38 -10.61 21.10
C ILE A 9 10.71 -9.70 20.08
N ILE A 10 10.95 -10.00 18.81
CA ILE A 10 10.25 -9.34 17.70
C ILE A 10 8.96 -10.11 17.45
N VAL A 11 7.82 -9.43 17.49
CA VAL A 11 6.52 -9.98 17.10
C VAL A 11 6.24 -9.54 15.67
N PRO A 12 6.34 -10.43 14.67
CA PRO A 12 6.05 -10.10 13.29
C PRO A 12 4.55 -9.91 13.07
N LEU A 13 4.16 -9.41 11.89
CA LEU A 13 2.78 -9.45 11.44
C LEU A 13 2.35 -10.90 11.19
N PRO A 14 1.07 -11.25 11.46
CA PRO A 14 0.59 -12.61 11.34
C PRO A 14 0.51 -13.07 9.88
N GLU A 15 0.88 -14.33 9.64
CA GLU A 15 0.68 -15.03 8.38
C GLU A 15 -0.78 -15.45 8.20
N SER A 16 -1.15 -16.00 7.03
CA SER A 16 -2.55 -16.31 6.69
C SER A 16 -3.26 -17.18 7.71
N ASP A 17 -2.60 -18.26 8.16
CA ASP A 17 -3.15 -19.20 9.13
C ASP A 17 -3.33 -18.56 10.51
N GLU A 18 -2.39 -17.71 10.90
CA GLU A 18 -2.45 -16.96 12.15
C GLU A 18 -3.55 -15.91 12.09
N ARG A 19 -3.72 -15.21 10.94
CA ARG A 19 -4.84 -14.29 10.74
C ARG A 19 -6.18 -14.99 10.83
N LEU A 20 -6.29 -16.20 10.26
CA LEU A 20 -7.50 -17.01 10.39
C LEU A 20 -7.78 -17.34 11.87
N ALA A 21 -6.77 -17.73 12.63
CA ALA A 21 -6.92 -18.01 14.06
C ALA A 21 -7.39 -16.77 14.83
N ILE A 22 -6.81 -15.60 14.57
CA ILE A 22 -7.19 -14.32 15.17
C ILE A 22 -8.64 -13.95 14.81
N LEU A 23 -9.01 -14.05 13.54
CA LEU A 23 -10.39 -13.80 13.09
C LEU A 23 -11.40 -14.71 13.80
N LYS A 24 -11.08 -16.02 13.95
CA LYS A 24 -11.92 -16.96 14.70
C LYS A 24 -12.11 -16.53 16.16
N VAL A 25 -11.04 -16.13 16.84
CA VAL A 25 -11.11 -15.66 18.23
C VAL A 25 -12.03 -14.44 18.36
N HIS A 26 -11.84 -13.43 17.51
CA HIS A 26 -12.67 -12.21 17.56
C HIS A 26 -14.10 -12.39 17.05
N SER A 27 -14.39 -13.51 16.39
CA SER A 27 -15.72 -13.90 15.93
C SER A 27 -16.54 -14.62 17.00
N ILE A 28 -15.93 -15.04 18.11
CA ILE A 28 -16.63 -15.72 19.21
C ILE A 28 -17.76 -14.84 19.74
N GLY A 29 -18.96 -15.41 19.88
CA GLY A 29 -20.15 -14.72 20.37
C GLY A 29 -20.85 -13.82 19.34
N LYS A 30 -20.34 -13.72 18.11
CA LYS A 30 -20.99 -12.99 17.01
C LYS A 30 -21.76 -13.95 16.10
N ARG A 31 -22.92 -13.52 15.61
CA ARG A 31 -23.71 -14.33 14.68
C ARG A 31 -23.20 -14.11 13.27
N MET A 32 -22.57 -15.14 12.69
CA MET A 32 -22.09 -15.14 11.32
C MET A 32 -23.16 -15.68 10.37
N GLY A 33 -23.29 -15.07 9.21
CA GLY A 33 -24.08 -15.58 8.09
C GLY A 33 -23.42 -16.81 7.48
N GLN A 34 -24.20 -17.59 6.72
CA GLN A 34 -23.69 -18.80 6.05
C GLN A 34 -22.71 -18.49 4.89
N ASP A 35 -22.74 -17.25 4.39
CA ASP A 35 -21.89 -16.73 3.31
C ASP A 35 -20.55 -16.19 3.80
N VAL A 36 -20.30 -16.20 5.12
CA VAL A 36 -19.04 -15.73 5.71
C VAL A 36 -18.04 -16.88 5.77
N ASP A 37 -16.98 -16.75 5.00
CA ASP A 37 -15.82 -17.63 5.06
C ASP A 37 -14.62 -16.89 5.63
N LEU A 38 -14.24 -17.22 6.86
CA LEU A 38 -13.12 -16.60 7.56
C LEU A 38 -11.77 -16.95 6.94
N ASP A 39 -11.63 -18.08 6.24
CA ASP A 39 -10.40 -18.43 5.50
C ASP A 39 -10.20 -17.49 4.33
N THR A 40 -11.25 -17.25 3.56
CA THR A 40 -11.23 -16.25 2.48
C THR A 40 -10.92 -14.86 3.03
N MET A 41 -11.48 -14.48 4.19
CA MET A 41 -11.18 -13.19 4.83
C MET A 41 -9.71 -13.10 5.29
N ALA A 42 -9.14 -14.16 5.84
CA ALA A 42 -7.73 -14.19 6.23
C ALA A 42 -6.79 -13.98 5.03
N LYS A 43 -7.09 -14.63 3.89
CA LYS A 43 -6.37 -14.45 2.63
C LYS A 43 -6.53 -13.05 2.04
N ALA A 44 -7.68 -12.43 2.25
CA ALA A 44 -7.99 -11.08 1.75
C ALA A 44 -7.48 -9.93 2.67
N THR A 45 -6.75 -10.25 3.73
CA THR A 45 -6.25 -9.27 4.72
C THR A 45 -4.73 -9.35 4.94
N PRO A 46 -3.89 -9.45 3.88
CA PRO A 46 -2.45 -9.49 4.04
C PRO A 46 -1.94 -8.21 4.72
N GLY A 47 -0.92 -8.35 5.57
CA GLY A 47 -0.31 -7.22 6.27
C GLY A 47 -1.11 -6.62 7.43
N MET A 48 -2.30 -7.15 7.75
CA MET A 48 -3.07 -6.71 8.91
C MET A 48 -2.50 -7.28 10.20
N SER A 49 -2.34 -6.42 11.21
CA SER A 49 -2.01 -6.83 12.58
C SER A 49 -3.21 -7.48 13.28
N GLY A 50 -2.96 -8.10 14.44
CA GLY A 50 -4.05 -8.63 15.27
C GLY A 50 -5.07 -7.56 15.68
N ALA A 51 -4.63 -6.33 15.91
CA ALA A 51 -5.51 -5.20 16.23
C ALA A 51 -6.39 -4.80 15.03
N ASP A 52 -5.84 -4.79 13.82
CA ASP A 52 -6.59 -4.47 12.60
C ASP A 52 -7.65 -5.54 12.33
N LEU A 53 -7.33 -6.83 12.53
CA LEU A 53 -8.27 -7.93 12.37
C LEU A 53 -9.40 -7.90 13.42
N ALA A 54 -9.08 -7.56 14.67
CA ALA A 54 -10.09 -7.35 15.70
C ALA A 54 -11.03 -6.19 15.35
N ASN A 55 -10.47 -5.08 14.87
CA ASN A 55 -11.23 -3.94 14.40
C ASN A 55 -12.09 -4.29 13.18
N LEU A 56 -11.56 -5.06 12.22
CA LEU A 56 -12.30 -5.55 11.06
C LEU A 56 -13.57 -6.30 11.45
N VAL A 57 -13.46 -7.25 12.38
CA VAL A 57 -14.60 -8.03 12.86
C VAL A 57 -15.62 -7.16 13.61
N ASN A 58 -15.15 -6.16 14.35
CA ASN A 58 -16.01 -5.21 15.05
C ASN A 58 -16.75 -4.28 14.08
N GLU A 59 -16.05 -3.73 13.10
CA GLU A 59 -16.66 -2.90 12.05
C GLU A 59 -17.67 -3.68 11.22
N ALA A 60 -17.38 -4.95 10.87
CA ALA A 60 -18.35 -5.81 10.18
C ALA A 60 -19.64 -5.98 11.00
N ALA A 61 -19.53 -6.16 12.31
CA ALA A 61 -20.70 -6.21 13.18
C ALA A 61 -21.49 -4.89 13.19
N LEU A 62 -20.80 -3.75 13.18
CA LEU A 62 -21.45 -2.43 13.10
C LEU A 62 -22.15 -2.23 11.76
N PHE A 63 -21.57 -2.69 10.64
CA PHE A 63 -22.21 -2.63 9.32
C PHE A 63 -23.48 -3.50 9.28
N ALA A 64 -23.44 -4.72 9.84
CA ALA A 64 -24.62 -5.59 9.95
C ALA A 64 -25.76 -4.90 10.73
N VAL A 65 -25.43 -4.28 11.88
CA VAL A 65 -26.43 -3.55 12.69
C VAL A 65 -27.00 -2.37 11.92
N ARG A 66 -26.19 -1.58 11.24
CA ARG A 66 -26.65 -0.44 10.43
C ARG A 66 -27.58 -0.87 9.29
N ARG A 67 -27.34 -2.05 8.73
CA ARG A 67 -28.19 -2.65 7.69
C ARG A 67 -29.47 -3.27 8.27
N GLY A 68 -29.62 -3.33 9.57
CA GLY A 68 -30.76 -3.97 10.25
C GLY A 68 -30.70 -5.50 10.26
N SER A 69 -29.52 -6.09 9.98
CA SER A 69 -29.34 -7.54 10.01
C SER A 69 -29.04 -8.04 11.41
N THR A 70 -29.49 -9.27 11.69
CA THR A 70 -29.16 -9.99 12.94
C THR A 70 -27.92 -10.86 12.83
N HIS A 71 -27.33 -10.93 11.62
CA HIS A 71 -26.13 -11.71 11.31
C HIS A 71 -25.14 -10.84 10.55
N ILE A 72 -23.86 -11.10 10.76
CA ILE A 72 -22.77 -10.51 9.95
C ILE A 72 -22.66 -11.34 8.67
N GLU A 73 -22.79 -10.70 7.53
CA GLU A 73 -22.69 -11.32 6.21
C GLU A 73 -21.38 -10.95 5.53
N ARG A 74 -21.04 -11.63 4.44
CA ARG A 74 -19.82 -11.35 3.65
C ARG A 74 -19.71 -9.88 3.25
N ILE A 75 -20.82 -9.27 2.85
CA ILE A 75 -20.85 -7.85 2.45
C ILE A 75 -20.45 -6.89 3.59
N ASP A 76 -20.77 -7.24 4.82
CA ASP A 76 -20.41 -6.43 5.98
C ASP A 76 -18.91 -6.48 6.24
N PHE A 77 -18.27 -7.66 6.04
CA PHE A 77 -16.82 -7.79 6.08
C PHE A 77 -16.12 -7.05 4.94
N GLU A 78 -16.65 -7.09 3.73
CA GLU A 78 -16.12 -6.34 2.59
C GLU A 78 -16.16 -4.82 2.87
N ASN A 79 -17.29 -4.30 3.37
CA ASN A 79 -17.43 -2.90 3.75
C ASN A 79 -16.51 -2.50 4.92
N ALA A 80 -16.40 -3.40 5.91
CA ALA A 80 -15.50 -3.19 7.05
C ALA A 80 -14.04 -3.13 6.62
N ARG A 81 -13.61 -4.04 5.73
CA ARG A 81 -12.27 -4.06 5.17
C ARG A 81 -11.98 -2.77 4.41
N ASP A 82 -12.90 -2.35 3.53
CA ASP A 82 -12.80 -1.09 2.82
C ASP A 82 -12.61 0.09 3.80
N ARG A 83 -13.37 0.10 4.90
CA ARG A 83 -13.27 1.14 5.91
C ARG A 83 -11.94 1.12 6.67
N VAL A 84 -11.45 -0.07 7.03
CA VAL A 84 -10.19 -0.23 7.76
C VAL A 84 -8.99 0.13 6.88
N VAL A 85 -8.98 -0.30 5.63
CA VAL A 85 -7.85 -0.11 4.70
C VAL A 85 -7.89 1.27 4.03
N LEU A 86 -9.05 1.67 3.51
CA LEU A 86 -9.19 2.90 2.70
C LEU A 86 -9.71 4.09 3.50
N GLY A 87 -10.11 3.87 4.75
CA GLY A 87 -10.74 4.90 5.60
C GLY A 87 -12.25 5.05 5.36
N ALA A 88 -12.86 5.94 6.14
CA ALA A 88 -14.28 6.22 6.03
C ALA A 88 -14.63 6.89 4.70
N SER A 89 -15.79 6.53 4.12
CA SER A 89 -16.33 7.23 2.95
C SER A 89 -16.64 8.69 3.30
N ARG A 90 -16.31 9.60 2.38
CA ARG A 90 -16.60 11.03 2.52
C ARG A 90 -17.87 11.37 1.75
N GLU A 91 -19.02 10.95 2.27
CA GLU A 91 -20.33 11.16 1.63
C GLU A 91 -20.68 12.64 1.42
N SER A 92 -20.11 13.53 2.23
CA SER A 92 -20.30 14.97 2.12
C SER A 92 -19.46 15.63 1.01
N LEU A 93 -18.45 14.93 0.47
CA LEU A 93 -17.62 15.48 -0.60
C LEU A 93 -18.28 15.21 -1.95
N VAL A 94 -18.84 16.25 -2.55
CA VAL A 94 -19.44 16.19 -3.88
C VAL A 94 -18.40 16.63 -4.92
N LEU A 95 -17.86 15.67 -5.67
CA LEU A 95 -17.02 15.98 -6.82
C LEU A 95 -17.87 16.51 -7.98
N ASN A 96 -17.39 17.52 -8.67
CA ASN A 96 -18.01 17.96 -9.92
C ASN A 96 -17.80 16.93 -11.05
N ALA A 97 -18.45 17.12 -12.19
CA ALA A 97 -18.41 16.16 -13.30
C ALA A 97 -17.00 16.02 -13.92
N GLU A 98 -16.23 17.10 -13.96
CA GLU A 98 -14.85 17.09 -14.48
C GLU A 98 -13.91 16.37 -13.53
N GLU A 99 -14.00 16.64 -12.23
CA GLU A 99 -13.23 15.94 -11.20
C GLU A 99 -13.53 14.44 -11.17
N LYS A 100 -14.81 14.04 -11.26
CA LYS A 100 -15.19 12.62 -11.36
C LYS A 100 -14.60 11.97 -12.60
N ARG A 101 -14.62 12.67 -13.73
CA ARG A 101 -14.05 12.16 -14.98
C ARG A 101 -12.53 12.03 -14.87
N ALA A 102 -11.85 13.05 -14.34
CA ALA A 102 -10.41 13.01 -14.13
C ALA A 102 -10.02 11.85 -13.21
N THR A 103 -10.68 11.71 -12.05
CA THR A 103 -10.46 10.60 -11.12
C THR A 103 -10.71 9.24 -11.78
N ALA A 104 -11.77 9.10 -12.60
CA ALA A 104 -12.08 7.84 -13.27
C ALA A 104 -10.99 7.42 -14.26
N TYR A 105 -10.43 8.34 -15.02
CA TYR A 105 -9.32 8.04 -15.92
C TYR A 105 -8.03 7.77 -15.16
N HIS A 106 -7.76 8.51 -14.09
CA HIS A 106 -6.63 8.29 -13.20
C HIS A 106 -6.63 6.86 -12.63
N GLU A 107 -7.72 6.49 -11.95
CA GLU A 107 -7.87 5.14 -11.40
C GLU A 107 -7.92 4.07 -12.50
N GLY A 108 -8.49 4.40 -13.65
CA GLY A 108 -8.48 3.55 -14.83
C GLY A 108 -7.06 3.24 -15.32
N GLY A 109 -6.17 4.22 -15.31
CA GLY A 109 -4.75 4.04 -15.65
C GLY A 109 -4.07 3.03 -14.74
N HIS A 110 -4.21 3.20 -13.41
CA HIS A 110 -3.69 2.23 -12.44
C HIS A 110 -4.28 0.83 -12.64
N ALA A 111 -5.58 0.74 -12.90
CA ALA A 111 -6.28 -0.52 -13.06
C ALA A 111 -5.84 -1.29 -14.32
N VAL A 112 -5.67 -0.60 -15.44
CA VAL A 112 -5.16 -1.19 -16.68
C VAL A 112 -3.77 -1.77 -16.45
N LEU A 113 -2.86 -0.98 -15.89
CA LEU A 113 -1.49 -1.44 -15.61
C LEU A 113 -1.46 -2.57 -14.58
N ALA A 114 -2.28 -2.52 -13.52
CA ALA A 114 -2.41 -3.63 -12.58
C ALA A 114 -2.85 -4.94 -13.25
N THR A 115 -3.55 -4.87 -14.38
CA THR A 115 -4.07 -6.05 -15.09
C THR A 115 -3.09 -6.59 -16.14
N VAL A 116 -2.28 -5.72 -16.77
CA VAL A 116 -1.42 -6.12 -17.89
C VAL A 116 0.02 -6.37 -17.48
N LEU A 117 0.50 -5.78 -16.38
CA LEU A 117 1.86 -5.96 -15.92
C LEU A 117 2.07 -7.35 -15.31
N PRO A 118 3.13 -8.08 -15.70
CA PRO A 118 3.28 -9.50 -15.38
C PRO A 118 3.57 -9.78 -13.91
N HIS A 119 4.19 -8.85 -13.18
CA HIS A 119 4.54 -9.02 -11.76
C HIS A 119 3.62 -8.25 -10.83
N SER A 120 2.60 -7.56 -11.37
CA SER A 120 1.62 -6.83 -10.56
C SER A 120 0.77 -7.78 -9.72
N ASP A 121 0.42 -7.34 -8.51
CA ASP A 121 -0.57 -8.02 -7.69
C ASP A 121 -1.96 -7.93 -8.35
N PRO A 122 -2.83 -8.95 -8.19
CA PRO A 122 -4.13 -8.99 -8.83
C PRO A 122 -5.00 -7.79 -8.46
N LEU A 123 -5.62 -7.18 -9.46
CA LEU A 123 -6.59 -6.12 -9.25
C LEU A 123 -7.81 -6.66 -8.49
N HIS A 124 -8.15 -6.01 -7.39
CA HIS A 124 -9.29 -6.38 -6.57
C HIS A 124 -10.48 -5.44 -6.76
N LYS A 125 -10.22 -4.13 -6.71
CA LYS A 125 -11.28 -3.13 -6.73
C LYS A 125 -10.77 -1.81 -7.27
N VAL A 126 -11.64 -1.14 -8.04
CA VAL A 126 -11.47 0.26 -8.47
C VAL A 126 -12.68 1.04 -8.03
N THR A 127 -12.49 2.21 -7.49
CA THR A 127 -13.58 3.10 -7.06
C THR A 127 -13.20 4.56 -7.23
N ILE A 128 -14.18 5.37 -7.59
CA ILE A 128 -14.08 6.84 -7.61
C ILE A 128 -14.85 7.47 -6.45
N LEU A 129 -15.22 6.68 -5.44
CA LEU A 129 -15.85 7.19 -4.23
C LEU A 129 -14.77 7.72 -3.30
N PRO A 130 -14.84 9.00 -2.90
CA PRO A 130 -13.85 9.60 -2.02
C PRO A 130 -13.78 8.89 -0.66
N ARG A 131 -12.57 8.53 -0.24
CA ARG A 131 -12.29 7.90 1.05
C ARG A 131 -11.04 8.51 1.68
N GLY A 132 -11.10 8.86 2.95
CA GLY A 132 -9.98 9.51 3.62
C GLY A 132 -9.51 10.75 2.86
N MET A 133 -8.26 10.76 2.40
CA MET A 133 -7.68 11.84 1.58
C MET A 133 -7.75 11.55 0.08
N ALA A 134 -8.09 10.33 -0.33
CA ALA A 134 -8.14 9.93 -1.74
C ALA A 134 -9.51 10.23 -2.37
N LEU A 135 -9.51 10.65 -3.63
CA LEU A 135 -10.71 10.91 -4.44
C LEU A 135 -11.20 9.64 -5.14
N GLY A 136 -10.30 8.71 -5.40
CA GLY A 136 -10.53 7.37 -5.90
C GLY A 136 -9.49 6.41 -5.32
N VAL A 137 -9.64 5.13 -5.58
CA VAL A 137 -8.69 4.11 -5.16
C VAL A 137 -8.70 2.94 -6.13
N THR A 138 -7.52 2.54 -6.58
CA THR A 138 -7.27 1.27 -7.27
C THR A 138 -6.56 0.33 -6.30
N TRP A 139 -7.24 -0.71 -5.91
CA TRP A 139 -6.75 -1.65 -4.91
C TRP A 139 -6.40 -2.99 -5.52
N THR A 140 -5.17 -3.43 -5.27
CA THR A 140 -4.68 -4.77 -5.59
C THR A 140 -4.55 -5.61 -4.31
N LEU A 141 -4.70 -6.91 -4.41
CA LEU A 141 -4.47 -7.83 -3.29
C LEU A 141 -3.03 -8.33 -3.33
N PRO A 142 -2.16 -7.88 -2.38
CA PRO A 142 -0.79 -8.33 -2.35
C PRO A 142 -0.72 -9.85 -2.14
N ALA A 143 0.07 -10.54 -2.97
CA ALA A 143 0.41 -11.91 -2.70
C ALA A 143 1.38 -11.97 -1.50
N GLU A 144 1.28 -13.04 -0.70
CA GLU A 144 2.24 -13.27 0.39
C GLU A 144 3.60 -13.63 -0.21
N ARG A 145 4.54 -12.69 -0.14
CA ARG A 145 5.91 -12.81 -0.64
C ARG A 145 6.88 -12.31 0.42
N HIS A 146 7.96 -13.03 0.60
CA HIS A 146 9.03 -12.62 1.52
C HIS A 146 10.19 -11.92 0.81
N THR A 147 10.26 -12.04 -0.52
CA THR A 147 11.27 -11.38 -1.36
C THR A 147 10.62 -10.83 -2.62
N TYR A 148 11.16 -9.75 -3.12
CA TYR A 148 10.67 -9.06 -4.31
C TYR A 148 11.82 -8.87 -5.29
N SER A 149 11.58 -9.13 -6.58
CA SER A 149 12.55 -8.93 -7.65
C SER A 149 12.60 -7.46 -8.08
N ARG A 150 13.61 -7.10 -8.89
CA ARG A 150 13.73 -5.78 -9.51
C ARG A 150 12.52 -5.50 -10.42
N GLU A 151 12.14 -6.48 -11.23
CA GLU A 151 11.03 -6.38 -12.18
C GLU A 151 9.70 -6.13 -11.46
N PHE A 152 9.50 -6.73 -10.28
CA PHE A 152 8.33 -6.45 -9.45
C PHE A 152 8.26 -4.97 -9.05
N PHE A 153 9.37 -4.38 -8.61
CA PHE A 153 9.38 -2.97 -8.23
C PHE A 153 9.26 -2.04 -9.43
N GLU A 154 9.81 -2.40 -10.57
CA GLU A 154 9.61 -1.68 -11.83
C GLU A 154 8.13 -1.66 -12.22
N ASP A 155 7.43 -2.80 -12.14
CA ASP A 155 5.99 -2.89 -12.38
C ASP A 155 5.18 -2.08 -11.35
N VAL A 156 5.58 -2.05 -10.08
CA VAL A 156 4.93 -1.22 -9.05
C VAL A 156 5.08 0.26 -9.36
N ILE A 157 6.27 0.71 -9.80
CA ILE A 157 6.52 2.10 -10.21
C ILE A 157 5.68 2.43 -11.45
N CYS A 158 5.71 1.58 -12.49
CA CYS A 158 4.92 1.74 -13.71
C CYS A 158 3.43 1.89 -13.37
N LYS A 159 2.89 1.00 -12.55
CA LYS A 159 1.51 1.08 -12.07
C LYS A 159 1.22 2.39 -11.36
N ALA A 160 2.11 2.87 -10.48
CA ALA A 160 1.94 4.15 -9.78
C ALA A 160 1.93 5.34 -10.74
N MET A 161 2.66 5.29 -11.86
CA MET A 161 2.65 6.35 -12.88
C MET A 161 1.38 6.32 -13.75
N GLY A 162 0.65 5.21 -13.76
CA GLY A 162 -0.48 4.97 -14.67
C GLY A 162 -1.60 6.01 -14.62
N GLY A 163 -1.94 6.49 -13.42
CA GLY A 163 -2.95 7.53 -13.26
C GLY A 163 -2.55 8.84 -13.95
N ARG A 164 -1.33 9.28 -13.72
CA ARG A 164 -0.74 10.48 -14.34
C ARG A 164 -0.67 10.37 -15.86
N VAL A 165 -0.21 9.23 -16.37
CA VAL A 165 -0.10 8.99 -17.82
C VAL A 165 -1.49 8.99 -18.47
N ALA A 166 -2.48 8.35 -17.85
CA ALA A 166 -3.86 8.36 -18.33
C ALA A 166 -4.44 9.78 -18.40
N GLU A 167 -4.20 10.62 -17.38
CA GLU A 167 -4.61 12.03 -17.40
C GLU A 167 -3.95 12.79 -18.54
N MET A 168 -2.65 12.64 -18.75
CA MET A 168 -1.92 13.30 -19.83
C MET A 168 -2.44 12.87 -21.20
N MET A 169 -2.70 11.58 -21.41
CA MET A 169 -3.21 11.05 -22.68
C MET A 169 -4.62 11.57 -23.02
N VAL A 170 -5.48 11.71 -22.01
CA VAL A 170 -6.90 12.06 -22.24
C VAL A 170 -7.14 13.56 -22.20
N PHE A 171 -6.48 14.27 -21.31
CA PHE A 171 -6.72 15.70 -21.06
C PHE A 171 -5.60 16.61 -21.58
N GLY A 172 -4.42 16.04 -21.92
CA GLY A 172 -3.25 16.80 -22.32
C GLY A 172 -2.67 17.69 -21.22
N SER A 173 -3.07 17.48 -19.98
CA SER A 173 -2.64 18.28 -18.82
C SER A 173 -2.43 17.40 -17.60
N LEU A 174 -1.62 17.91 -16.66
CA LEU A 174 -1.33 17.25 -15.40
C LEU A 174 -2.00 18.01 -14.27
N ASN A 175 -2.45 17.30 -13.27
CA ASN A 175 -2.98 17.89 -12.05
C ASN A 175 -2.20 17.44 -10.82
N SER A 176 -2.48 18.02 -9.67
CA SER A 176 -1.81 17.69 -8.40
C SER A 176 -2.27 16.37 -7.78
N GLY A 177 -3.28 15.70 -8.35
CA GLY A 177 -3.84 14.45 -7.81
C GLY A 177 -2.83 13.31 -7.75
N ALA A 178 -1.91 13.25 -8.72
CA ALA A 178 -0.84 12.25 -8.79
C ALA A 178 0.33 12.48 -7.82
N ALA A 179 0.27 13.46 -6.91
CA ALA A 179 1.40 13.78 -6.03
C ALA A 179 1.81 12.60 -5.15
N ASN A 180 0.85 11.90 -4.57
CA ASN A 180 1.10 10.73 -3.72
C ASN A 180 1.71 9.55 -4.51
N ASP A 181 1.26 9.33 -5.74
CA ASP A 181 1.79 8.26 -6.60
C ASP A 181 3.24 8.55 -7.00
N LEU A 182 3.54 9.80 -7.31
CA LEU A 182 4.92 10.25 -7.58
C LEU A 182 5.82 10.10 -6.35
N GLU A 183 5.32 10.41 -5.16
CA GLU A 183 6.05 10.22 -3.91
C GLU A 183 6.36 8.75 -3.67
N GLN A 184 5.37 7.86 -3.83
CA GLN A 184 5.54 6.43 -3.70
C GLN A 184 6.51 5.87 -4.74
N ALA A 185 6.34 6.19 -6.02
CA ALA A 185 7.21 5.77 -7.10
C ALA A 185 8.67 6.21 -6.85
N THR A 186 8.87 7.47 -6.48
CA THR A 186 10.20 8.02 -6.15
C THR A 186 10.79 7.32 -4.92
N GLY A 187 9.98 7.05 -3.90
CA GLY A 187 10.40 6.34 -2.70
C GLY A 187 10.90 4.92 -2.99
N ILE A 188 10.20 4.21 -3.87
CA ILE A 188 10.59 2.85 -4.31
C ILE A 188 11.87 2.92 -5.13
N ALA A 189 11.95 3.76 -6.16
CA ALA A 189 13.14 3.92 -7.01
C ALA A 189 14.38 4.27 -6.17
N ARG A 190 14.21 5.16 -5.18
CA ARG A 190 15.30 5.51 -4.24
C ARG A 190 15.78 4.30 -3.45
N ARG A 191 14.89 3.45 -2.95
CA ARG A 191 15.28 2.23 -2.23
C ARG A 191 15.93 1.21 -3.14
N MET A 192 15.44 1.04 -4.38
CA MET A 192 16.05 0.17 -5.38
C MET A 192 17.52 0.53 -5.61
N VAL A 193 17.80 1.83 -5.75
CA VAL A 193 19.16 2.32 -6.03
C VAL A 193 20.04 2.34 -4.79
N ARG A 194 19.52 2.79 -3.64
CA ARG A 194 20.32 3.05 -2.44
C ARG A 194 20.40 1.89 -1.45
N GLU A 195 19.40 1.05 -1.37
CA GLU A 195 19.29 0.08 -0.29
C GLU A 195 19.41 -1.36 -0.80
N TRP A 196 18.85 -1.63 -1.98
CA TRP A 196 18.74 -3.00 -2.48
C TRP A 196 19.74 -3.36 -3.57
N GLY A 197 20.58 -2.41 -4.01
CA GLY A 197 21.61 -2.65 -5.04
C GLY A 197 21.00 -3.07 -6.39
N MET A 198 19.80 -2.58 -6.71
CA MET A 198 19.05 -2.93 -7.93
C MET A 198 19.33 -1.96 -9.09
N SER A 199 20.48 -1.30 -9.09
CA SER A 199 20.91 -0.41 -10.17
C SER A 199 22.30 -0.82 -10.68
N ASP A 200 22.40 -1.07 -11.97
CA ASP A 200 23.68 -1.38 -12.61
C ASP A 200 24.63 -0.16 -12.66
N ALA A 201 24.07 1.04 -12.74
CA ALA A 201 24.85 2.29 -12.82
C ALA A 201 25.51 2.66 -11.49
N VAL A 202 24.87 2.35 -10.37
CA VAL A 202 25.40 2.62 -9.01
C VAL A 202 26.13 1.40 -8.45
N GLY A 203 25.75 0.19 -8.88
CA GLY A 203 26.35 -1.06 -8.47
C GLY A 203 25.71 -1.67 -7.19
N PRO A 204 26.21 -2.83 -6.76
CA PRO A 204 25.64 -3.60 -5.65
C PRO A 204 26.11 -3.06 -4.28
N MET A 205 25.82 -1.81 -4.02
CA MET A 205 26.17 -1.13 -2.76
C MET A 205 24.92 -0.67 -2.03
N ALA A 206 24.92 -0.78 -0.70
CA ALA A 206 23.89 -0.24 0.15
C ALA A 206 24.35 1.08 0.78
N TRP A 207 23.63 2.15 0.49
CA TRP A 207 23.88 3.51 0.98
C TRP A 207 22.83 3.94 2.01
N SER A 208 22.18 2.99 2.66
CA SER A 208 21.27 3.24 3.77
C SER A 208 22.09 3.50 5.01
N GLY A 209 22.23 4.76 5.39
CA GLY A 209 22.70 5.09 6.73
C GLY A 209 21.75 4.40 7.73
N GLN A 210 22.26 3.44 8.49
CA GLN A 210 21.54 2.85 9.63
C GLN A 210 21.29 3.97 10.63
N GLN A 211 20.12 4.58 10.58
CA GLN A 211 19.63 5.32 11.74
C GLN A 211 19.29 4.33 12.86
N GLN A 212 20.31 3.77 13.49
CA GLN A 212 20.15 3.32 14.86
C GLN A 212 20.05 4.58 15.71
N VAL A 213 18.83 5.07 15.89
CA VAL A 213 18.52 6.10 16.86
C VAL A 213 18.74 5.51 18.26
N PHE A 214 19.96 5.51 18.72
CA PHE A 214 20.31 5.26 20.10
C PHE A 214 20.52 6.61 20.78
N LEU A 215 19.42 7.09 21.44
CA LEU A 215 19.42 8.12 22.48
C LEU A 215 20.58 9.17 22.43
N GLY A 216 20.35 10.25 21.68
CA GLY A 216 20.84 11.56 22.12
C GLY A 216 22.18 12.05 21.58
N GLU A 217 23.01 11.22 20.93
CA GLU A 217 24.35 11.64 20.46
C GLU A 217 24.49 11.79 18.93
N ASP A 218 23.57 11.20 18.12
CA ASP A 218 23.74 11.12 16.67
C ASP A 218 22.99 12.19 15.84
N LEU A 219 22.44 13.21 16.48
CA LEU A 219 21.81 14.33 15.77
C LEU A 219 22.79 15.26 15.04
N MET A 220 24.10 15.12 15.28
CA MET A 220 25.13 15.99 14.67
C MET A 220 26.02 15.32 13.63
N THR A 221 25.88 14.01 13.37
CA THR A 221 26.76 13.29 12.43
C THR A 221 26.04 12.47 11.38
N SER A 222 24.81 12.83 10.99
CA SER A 222 24.18 12.29 9.78
C SER A 222 24.83 12.87 8.51
N GLY A 223 26.15 12.74 8.42
CA GLY A 223 26.91 12.99 7.19
C GLY A 223 26.50 11.97 6.13
N ARG A 224 26.37 12.42 4.88
CA ARG A 224 26.24 11.51 3.75
C ARG A 224 27.43 10.57 3.74
N GLU A 225 27.18 9.25 3.67
CA GLU A 225 28.23 8.22 3.60
C GLU A 225 28.90 8.13 2.22
N TYR A 226 28.53 9.00 1.28
CA TYR A 226 29.00 8.99 -0.11
C TYR A 226 29.30 10.40 -0.64
N SER A 227 30.18 10.46 -1.64
CA SER A 227 30.62 11.69 -2.28
C SER A 227 29.50 12.39 -3.05
N ASP A 228 29.67 13.69 -3.34
CA ASP A 228 28.71 14.44 -4.18
C ASP A 228 28.63 13.87 -5.61
N GLU A 229 29.67 13.24 -6.12
CA GLU A 229 29.62 12.52 -7.40
C GLU A 229 28.70 11.30 -7.33
N THR A 230 28.80 10.51 -6.27
CA THR A 230 27.90 9.37 -6.05
C THR A 230 26.46 9.83 -5.83
N ALA A 231 26.25 10.94 -5.11
CA ALA A 231 24.92 11.53 -4.93
C ALA A 231 24.29 11.87 -6.29
N ARG A 232 25.06 12.50 -7.18
CA ARG A 232 24.58 12.85 -8.53
C ARG A 232 24.21 11.61 -9.34
N LYS A 233 25.04 10.56 -9.32
CA LYS A 233 24.74 9.29 -10.00
C LYS A 233 23.47 8.63 -9.46
N ILE A 234 23.25 8.67 -8.15
CA ILE A 234 22.02 8.16 -7.51
C ILE A 234 20.80 8.94 -8.00
N ASP A 235 20.87 10.28 -8.02
CA ASP A 235 19.76 11.12 -8.46
C ASP A 235 19.45 10.92 -9.95
N GLU A 236 20.48 10.83 -10.80
CA GLU A 236 20.35 10.55 -12.23
C GLU A 236 19.70 9.19 -12.47
N GLU A 237 20.10 8.16 -11.74
CA GLU A 237 19.58 6.81 -11.89
C GLU A 237 18.11 6.70 -11.40
N ILE A 238 17.76 7.35 -10.30
CA ILE A 238 16.38 7.45 -9.84
C ILE A 238 15.52 8.11 -10.92
N GLY A 239 15.98 9.23 -11.47
CA GLY A 239 15.29 9.93 -12.56
C GLY A 239 15.13 9.05 -13.81
N ARG A 240 16.17 8.29 -14.18
CA ARG A 240 16.15 7.36 -15.32
C ARG A 240 15.08 6.26 -15.11
N ILE A 241 15.06 5.62 -13.93
CA ILE A 241 14.08 4.58 -13.60
C ILE A 241 12.65 5.15 -13.74
N LEU A 242 12.36 6.30 -13.15
CA LEU A 242 11.04 6.91 -13.21
C LEU A 242 10.62 7.24 -14.65
N LEU A 243 11.52 7.84 -15.45
CA LEU A 243 11.25 8.19 -16.85
C LEU A 243 11.07 6.96 -17.76
N GLU A 244 11.73 5.85 -17.46
CA GLU A 244 11.54 4.60 -18.20
C GLU A 244 10.18 3.97 -17.91
N GLN A 245 9.73 4.03 -16.67
CA GLN A 245 8.44 3.48 -16.29
C GLN A 245 7.24 4.37 -16.66
N GLU A 246 7.48 5.64 -17.02
CA GLU A 246 6.43 6.55 -17.53
C GLU A 246 6.16 6.36 -19.04
N LYS A 247 7.06 5.72 -19.81
CA LYS A 247 6.93 5.50 -21.26
C LYS A 247 5.96 4.38 -21.61
#